data_54038ef6a780821680df4141b3459b9d
#
_entry.id   54038ef6a780821680df4141b3459b9d
#
_cell.length_a   1.000
_cell.length_b   1.000
_cell.length_c   1.000
_cell.angle_alpha   90.00
_cell.angle_beta   90.00
_cell.angle_gamma   90.00
#
_symmetry.space_group_name_H-M   'P 1'
#
loop_
_entity.id
_entity.type
_entity.pdbx_description
1 polymer ?
#
loop_
_entity_poly.entity_id
_entity_poly.type
_entity_poly.pdbx_seq_one_letter_code
_entity_poly.pdbx_strand_id
1 'polypeptide(L)'
;MGSPETLTSTPGDVDLDDARECFRVIQAFEVWDTFGDWVRTEAPKFGSGIKERMEMAETVTALDRDQALSYRNRVRDAFRDILRPGTVMLLPTAASPPPLLDTPEDALDRFRSQSMGLLCLAPLSGLPQISIPAAALGSVPVGLGIMAWEGGDEALLGLAEDLAPFCQSY
;
A
#
# COMPACT_ATOMS: atom_id res chain seq x y z
N MET A 1 -6.34 25.03 -13.17
CA MET A 1 -5.54 24.08 -12.39
C MET A 1 -5.42 24.65 -10.99
N GLY A 2 -5.86 23.92 -9.95
CA GLY A 2 -5.63 24.32 -8.56
C GLY A 2 -4.15 24.27 -8.20
N SER A 3 -3.71 25.10 -7.26
CA SER A 3 -2.34 24.98 -6.73
C SER A 3 -2.22 23.70 -5.89
N PRO A 4 -1.06 23.01 -5.93
CA PRO A 4 -0.85 21.85 -5.07
C PRO A 4 -0.87 22.28 -3.60
N GLU A 5 -1.56 21.51 -2.77
CA GLU A 5 -1.60 21.67 -1.32
C GLU A 5 -0.75 20.57 -0.68
N THR A 6 0.06 20.95 0.30
CA THR A 6 0.83 19.97 1.08
C THR A 6 0.02 19.55 2.28
N LEU A 7 -0.32 18.27 2.38
CA LEU A 7 -0.93 17.71 3.57
C LEU A 7 0.10 17.58 4.68
N THR A 8 -0.23 18.06 5.88
CA THR A 8 0.61 17.93 7.07
C THR A 8 0.26 16.72 7.92
N SER A 9 -0.86 16.05 7.59
CA SER A 9 -1.30 14.78 8.17
C SER A 9 -1.96 13.92 7.08
N THR A 10 -2.18 12.66 7.38
CA THR A 10 -2.99 11.77 6.54
C THR A 10 -4.46 12.20 6.54
N PRO A 11 -5.23 11.92 5.47
CA PRO A 11 -6.66 12.16 5.46
C PRO A 11 -7.36 11.54 6.66
N GLY A 12 -8.18 12.35 7.40
CA GLY A 12 -8.89 11.90 8.59
C GLY A 12 -7.98 11.47 9.75
N ASP A 13 -6.75 11.99 9.81
CA ASP A 13 -5.74 11.64 10.81
C ASP A 13 -5.50 10.11 10.94
N VAL A 14 -5.57 9.41 9.79
CA VAL A 14 -5.31 7.97 9.73
C VAL A 14 -3.87 7.69 10.16
N ASP A 15 -3.70 6.91 11.22
CA ASP A 15 -2.39 6.43 11.63
C ASP A 15 -1.89 5.36 10.66
N LEU A 16 -0.63 5.49 10.20
CA LEU A 16 -0.05 4.57 9.19
C LEU A 16 0.24 3.18 9.77
N ASP A 17 0.55 3.07 11.04
CA ASP A 17 0.77 1.78 11.70
C ASP A 17 -0.55 1.04 11.92
N ASP A 18 -1.60 1.75 12.32
CA ASP A 18 -2.95 1.19 12.42
C ASP A 18 -3.49 0.78 11.06
N ALA A 19 -3.26 1.58 10.01
CA ALA A 19 -3.65 1.25 8.63
C ALA A 19 -2.92 -0.01 8.14
N ARG A 20 -1.61 -0.11 8.38
CA ARG A 20 -0.81 -1.29 8.04
C ARG A 20 -1.32 -2.53 8.78
N GLU A 21 -1.61 -2.42 10.06
CA GLU A 21 -2.11 -3.54 10.86
C GLU A 21 -3.52 -3.97 10.36
N CYS A 22 -4.41 -3.02 10.11
CA CYS A 22 -5.71 -3.29 9.51
C CYS A 22 -5.57 -4.06 8.18
N PHE A 23 -4.69 -3.60 7.29
CA PHE A 23 -4.43 -4.27 6.02
C PHE A 23 -3.91 -5.69 6.23
N ARG A 24 -2.95 -5.87 7.14
CA ARG A 24 -2.36 -7.18 7.49
C ARG A 24 -3.41 -8.17 7.97
N VAL A 25 -4.31 -7.75 8.87
CA VAL A 25 -5.38 -8.61 9.41
C VAL A 25 -6.35 -9.03 8.32
N ILE A 26 -6.83 -8.09 7.50
CA ILE A 26 -7.77 -8.40 6.41
C ILE A 26 -7.13 -9.37 5.41
N GLN A 27 -5.90 -9.05 4.96
CA GLN A 27 -5.17 -9.89 4.01
C GLN A 27 -4.91 -11.30 4.56
N ALA A 28 -4.50 -11.40 5.83
CA ALA A 28 -4.23 -12.67 6.48
C ALA A 28 -5.50 -13.54 6.55
N PHE A 29 -6.63 -12.95 6.94
CA PHE A 29 -7.91 -13.66 6.98
C PHE A 29 -8.31 -14.17 5.58
N GLU A 30 -8.24 -13.31 4.56
CA GLU A 30 -8.60 -13.68 3.18
C GLU A 30 -7.67 -14.76 2.60
N VAL A 31 -6.37 -14.67 2.89
CA VAL A 31 -5.39 -15.70 2.47
C VAL A 31 -5.72 -17.04 3.14
N TRP A 32 -6.03 -17.04 4.44
CA TRP A 32 -6.34 -18.28 5.14
C TRP A 32 -7.69 -18.88 4.73
N ASP A 33 -8.68 -18.05 4.50
CA ASP A 33 -10.00 -18.47 3.97
C ASP A 33 -9.86 -19.13 2.59
N THR A 34 -8.92 -18.62 1.76
CA THR A 34 -8.70 -19.12 0.41
C THR A 34 -7.81 -20.37 0.37
N PHE A 35 -6.72 -20.39 1.14
CA PHE A 35 -5.66 -21.39 1.01
C PHE A 35 -5.49 -22.30 2.24
N GLY A 36 -6.20 -22.04 3.34
CA GLY A 36 -6.01 -22.76 4.61
C GLY A 36 -6.22 -24.27 4.48
N ASP A 37 -7.26 -24.70 3.80
CA ASP A 37 -7.56 -26.13 3.59
C ASP A 37 -6.48 -26.82 2.74
N TRP A 38 -6.00 -26.14 1.69
CA TRP A 38 -4.89 -26.63 0.89
C TRP A 38 -3.60 -26.75 1.71
N VAL A 39 -3.29 -25.73 2.51
CA VAL A 39 -2.09 -25.75 3.37
C VAL A 39 -2.14 -26.89 4.38
N ARG A 40 -3.30 -27.15 5.00
CA ARG A 40 -3.47 -28.26 5.95
C ARG A 40 -3.37 -29.64 5.29
N THR A 41 -3.92 -29.77 4.06
CA THR A 41 -4.00 -31.06 3.37
C THR A 41 -2.66 -31.42 2.73
N GLU A 42 -2.03 -30.49 2.02
CA GLU A 42 -0.83 -30.76 1.21
C GLU A 42 0.47 -30.50 1.98
N ALA A 43 0.41 -29.82 3.15
CA ALA A 43 1.57 -29.46 3.96
C ALA A 43 2.76 -28.93 3.13
N PRO A 44 2.57 -27.90 2.28
CA PRO A 44 3.57 -27.45 1.34
C PRO A 44 4.82 -26.91 2.05
N LYS A 45 5.98 -27.09 1.44
CA LYS A 45 7.23 -26.52 1.93
C LYS A 45 7.32 -25.05 1.54
N PHE A 46 7.03 -24.17 2.46
CA PHE A 46 7.19 -22.72 2.26
C PHE A 46 8.65 -22.29 2.48
N GLY A 47 9.06 -21.25 1.75
CA GLY A 47 10.28 -20.53 2.04
C GLY A 47 10.18 -19.72 3.34
N SER A 48 11.35 -19.28 3.84
CA SER A 48 11.44 -18.39 5.01
C SER A 48 10.54 -17.15 4.88
N GLY A 49 9.87 -16.77 5.95
CA GLY A 49 8.94 -15.64 6.01
C GLY A 49 7.53 -15.92 5.47
N ILE A 50 7.36 -16.91 4.57
CA ILE A 50 6.01 -17.28 4.10
C ILE A 50 5.34 -18.23 5.08
N LYS A 51 6.10 -19.18 5.64
CA LYS A 51 5.61 -20.12 6.64
C LYS A 51 5.03 -19.37 7.86
N GLU A 52 5.81 -18.47 8.41
CA GLU A 52 5.42 -17.67 9.57
C GLU A 52 4.17 -16.80 9.28
N ARG A 53 4.05 -16.29 8.07
CA ARG A 53 2.85 -15.54 7.64
C ARG A 53 1.61 -16.44 7.54
N MET A 54 1.74 -17.67 7.05
CA MET A 54 0.63 -18.63 7.00
C MET A 54 0.22 -19.08 8.41
N GLU A 55 1.19 -19.36 9.28
CA GLU A 55 0.92 -19.70 10.70
C GLU A 55 0.19 -18.54 11.40
N MET A 56 0.61 -17.31 11.17
CA MET A 56 -0.07 -16.13 11.70
C MET A 56 -1.48 -15.99 11.10
N ALA A 57 -1.65 -16.20 9.79
CA ALA A 57 -2.95 -16.08 9.12
C ALA A 57 -3.98 -17.07 9.67
N GLU A 58 -3.55 -18.29 10.04
CA GLU A 58 -4.40 -19.28 10.70
C GLU A 58 -4.98 -18.81 12.05
N THR A 59 -4.27 -17.91 12.74
CA THR A 59 -4.72 -17.41 14.05
C THR A 59 -5.70 -16.26 13.98
N VAL A 60 -5.87 -15.62 12.81
CA VAL A 60 -6.76 -14.47 12.65
C VAL A 60 -8.22 -14.92 12.66
N THR A 61 -8.99 -14.38 13.58
CA THR A 61 -10.39 -14.73 13.77
C THR A 61 -11.33 -13.85 12.92
N ALA A 62 -12.58 -14.30 12.78
CA ALA A 62 -13.64 -13.49 12.15
C ALA A 62 -13.89 -12.18 12.91
N LEU A 63 -13.71 -12.18 14.25
CA LEU A 63 -13.85 -10.96 15.05
C LEU A 63 -12.73 -9.94 14.73
N ASP A 64 -11.47 -10.41 14.61
CA ASP A 64 -10.36 -9.54 14.24
C ASP A 64 -10.59 -8.92 12.85
N ARG A 65 -11.03 -9.73 11.87
CA ARG A 65 -11.42 -9.25 10.55
C ARG A 65 -12.52 -8.19 10.62
N ASP A 66 -13.58 -8.40 11.37
CA ASP A 66 -14.72 -7.48 11.45
C ASP A 66 -14.32 -6.14 12.09
N GLN A 67 -13.43 -6.16 13.09
CA GLN A 67 -12.83 -4.95 13.66
C GLN A 67 -11.97 -4.22 12.62
N ALA A 68 -11.13 -4.95 11.88
CA ALA A 68 -10.31 -4.38 10.82
C ALA A 68 -11.16 -3.80 9.67
N LEU A 69 -12.25 -4.46 9.28
CA LEU A 69 -13.19 -3.93 8.28
C LEU A 69 -13.86 -2.64 8.74
N SER A 70 -14.18 -2.53 10.03
CA SER A 70 -14.71 -1.28 10.61
C SER A 70 -13.71 -0.13 10.53
N TYR A 71 -12.42 -0.39 10.80
CA TYR A 71 -11.36 0.58 10.62
C TYR A 71 -11.15 0.93 9.14
N ARG A 72 -11.12 -0.07 8.24
CA ARG A 72 -11.04 0.13 6.80
C ARG A 72 -12.13 1.08 6.28
N ASN A 73 -13.36 0.96 6.76
CA ASN A 73 -14.45 1.83 6.35
C ASN A 73 -14.15 3.30 6.68
N ARG A 74 -13.60 3.58 7.87
CA ARG A 74 -13.19 4.95 8.25
C ARG A 74 -12.08 5.49 7.34
N VAL A 75 -11.07 4.66 7.05
CA VAL A 75 -9.99 5.03 6.11
C VAL A 75 -10.58 5.35 4.74
N ARG A 76 -11.44 4.48 4.22
CA ARG A 76 -12.08 4.66 2.93
C ARG A 76 -12.87 5.96 2.85
N ASP A 77 -13.68 6.25 3.85
CA ASP A 77 -14.52 7.44 3.86
C ASP A 77 -13.64 8.71 3.92
N ALA A 78 -12.61 8.74 4.77
CA ALA A 78 -11.67 9.86 4.88
C ALA A 78 -10.93 10.16 3.56
N PHE A 79 -10.48 9.12 2.85
CA PHE A 79 -9.80 9.30 1.57
C PHE A 79 -10.74 9.73 0.45
N ARG A 80 -11.97 9.19 0.39
CA ARG A 80 -12.99 9.56 -0.60
C ARG A 80 -13.49 10.99 -0.43
N ASP A 81 -13.50 11.51 0.80
CA ASP A 81 -13.88 12.90 1.05
C ASP A 81 -12.90 13.90 0.44
N ILE A 82 -11.62 13.55 0.36
CA ILE A 82 -10.57 14.40 -0.20
C ILE A 82 -10.35 14.11 -1.69
N LEU A 83 -10.26 12.84 -2.07
CA LEU A 83 -10.01 12.44 -3.46
C LEU A 83 -11.31 12.35 -4.25
N ARG A 84 -11.82 13.51 -4.65
CA ARG A 84 -13.00 13.67 -5.50
C ARG A 84 -12.59 13.76 -6.98
N PRO A 85 -13.53 13.60 -7.93
CA PRO A 85 -13.23 13.73 -9.36
C PRO A 85 -12.42 14.99 -9.67
N GLY A 86 -11.28 14.80 -10.35
CA GLY A 86 -10.33 15.86 -10.68
C GLY A 86 -9.26 16.14 -9.63
N THR A 87 -9.25 15.41 -8.52
CA THR A 87 -8.23 15.53 -7.45
C THR A 87 -7.35 14.29 -7.40
N VAL A 88 -6.04 14.49 -7.26
CA VAL A 88 -5.08 13.40 -7.04
C VAL A 88 -4.24 13.69 -5.80
N MET A 89 -3.77 12.63 -5.16
CA MET A 89 -2.80 12.69 -4.07
C MET A 89 -1.48 12.10 -4.53
N LEU A 90 -0.40 12.82 -4.28
CA LEU A 90 0.97 12.38 -4.56
C LEU A 90 1.59 11.83 -3.29
N LEU A 91 2.27 10.69 -3.42
CA LEU A 91 2.96 10.05 -2.29
C LEU A 91 4.21 9.30 -2.78
N PRO A 92 5.19 9.04 -1.90
CA PRO A 92 6.30 8.17 -2.24
C PRO A 92 5.81 6.74 -2.54
N THR A 93 6.44 6.06 -3.51
CA THR A 93 6.13 4.64 -3.82
C THR A 93 6.85 3.65 -2.90
N ALA A 94 7.79 4.13 -2.09
CA ALA A 94 8.46 3.36 -1.04
C ALA A 94 8.95 4.32 0.04
N ALA A 95 9.20 3.80 1.23
CA ALA A 95 9.64 4.60 2.39
C ALA A 95 11.07 5.12 2.27
N SER A 96 11.89 4.50 1.42
CA SER A 96 13.27 4.89 1.15
C SER A 96 13.70 4.38 -0.23
N PRO A 97 14.90 4.75 -0.74
CA PRO A 97 15.50 4.07 -1.88
C PRO A 97 15.58 2.56 -1.69
N PRO A 98 15.68 1.76 -2.77
CA PRO A 98 15.73 0.31 -2.68
C PRO A 98 16.91 -0.14 -1.80
N PRO A 99 16.71 -1.15 -0.93
CA PRO A 99 17.76 -1.69 -0.10
C PRO A 99 18.83 -2.40 -0.95
N LEU A 100 20.04 -2.45 -0.45
CA LEU A 100 21.13 -3.21 -1.06
C LEU A 100 20.88 -4.73 -0.93
N LEU A 101 21.55 -5.51 -1.79
CA LEU A 101 21.39 -6.98 -1.79
C LEU A 101 21.84 -7.65 -0.49
N ASP A 102 22.78 -7.04 0.22
CA ASP A 102 23.34 -7.51 1.49
C ASP A 102 22.76 -6.81 2.72
N THR A 103 21.61 -6.13 2.55
CA THR A 103 20.94 -5.45 3.67
C THR A 103 20.51 -6.47 4.74
N PRO A 104 20.85 -6.25 6.02
CA PRO A 104 20.43 -7.13 7.11
C PRO A 104 18.90 -7.28 7.20
N GLU A 105 18.44 -8.47 7.64
CA GLU A 105 17.00 -8.81 7.66
C GLU A 105 16.17 -7.83 8.48
N ASP A 106 16.68 -7.39 9.65
CA ASP A 106 15.99 -6.40 10.49
C ASP A 106 15.80 -5.04 9.80
N ALA A 107 16.75 -4.64 8.95
CA ALA A 107 16.63 -3.42 8.14
C ALA A 107 15.67 -3.62 6.96
N LEU A 108 15.66 -4.81 6.34
CA LEU A 108 14.68 -5.17 5.32
C LEU A 108 13.26 -5.19 5.88
N ASP A 109 13.07 -5.70 7.09
CA ASP A 109 11.75 -5.73 7.74
C ASP A 109 11.26 -4.33 8.10
N ARG A 110 12.15 -3.44 8.55
CA ARG A 110 11.80 -2.02 8.72
C ARG A 110 11.39 -1.37 7.40
N PHE A 111 12.16 -1.58 6.33
CA PHE A 111 11.84 -1.06 5.00
C PHE A 111 10.47 -1.57 4.52
N ARG A 112 10.22 -2.88 4.62
CA ARG A 112 8.94 -3.50 4.24
C ARG A 112 7.77 -2.92 5.04
N SER A 113 7.94 -2.81 6.35
CA SER A 113 6.93 -2.29 7.26
C SER A 113 6.56 -0.84 6.96
N GLN A 114 7.56 0.04 6.80
CA GLN A 114 7.34 1.44 6.48
C GLN A 114 6.73 1.63 5.08
N SER A 115 7.22 0.88 4.09
CA SER A 115 6.65 0.91 2.74
C SER A 115 5.20 0.42 2.72
N MET A 116 4.89 -0.63 3.48
CA MET A 116 3.51 -1.12 3.59
C MET A 116 2.58 -0.08 4.22
N GLY A 117 3.03 0.68 5.23
CA GLY A 117 2.24 1.77 5.83
C GLY A 117 1.80 2.82 4.82
N LEU A 118 2.63 3.11 3.81
CA LEU A 118 2.26 4.00 2.71
C LEU A 118 1.39 3.32 1.65
N LEU A 119 1.75 2.10 1.26
CA LEU A 119 1.14 1.42 0.11
C LEU A 119 -0.20 0.75 0.44
N CYS A 120 -0.47 0.46 1.71
CA CYS A 120 -1.77 -0.11 2.10
C CYS A 120 -2.94 0.89 2.00
N LEU A 121 -2.67 2.18 1.88
CA LEU A 121 -3.71 3.21 1.82
C LEU A 121 -4.62 3.06 0.60
N ALA A 122 -4.05 2.74 -0.58
CA ALA A 122 -4.81 2.53 -1.81
C ALA A 122 -5.77 1.32 -1.70
N PRO A 123 -5.32 0.10 -1.36
CA PRO A 123 -6.23 -1.04 -1.21
C PRO A 123 -7.21 -0.89 -0.04
N LEU A 124 -6.85 -0.22 1.05
CA LEU A 124 -7.79 0.05 2.16
C LEU A 124 -8.90 1.02 1.74
N SER A 125 -8.55 2.09 1.06
CA SER A 125 -9.53 3.07 0.56
C SER A 125 -10.32 2.56 -0.65
N GLY A 126 -9.79 1.56 -1.37
CA GLY A 126 -10.36 1.06 -2.63
C GLY A 126 -10.21 2.05 -3.78
N LEU A 127 -9.17 2.89 -3.74
CA LEU A 127 -8.89 3.90 -4.75
C LEU A 127 -7.76 3.46 -5.68
N PRO A 128 -7.79 3.85 -6.96
CA PRO A 128 -6.73 3.51 -7.90
C PRO A 128 -5.44 4.27 -7.57
N GLN A 129 -4.32 3.59 -7.73
CA GLN A 129 -2.97 4.16 -7.59
C GLN A 129 -2.07 3.69 -8.71
N ILE A 130 -1.28 4.60 -9.26
CA ILE A 130 -0.21 4.30 -10.21
C ILE A 130 1.13 4.73 -9.63
N SER A 131 2.20 4.02 -10.01
CA SER A 131 3.58 4.39 -9.72
C SER A 131 4.31 4.72 -11.01
N ILE A 132 4.91 5.90 -11.08
CA ILE A 132 5.70 6.32 -12.23
C ILE A 132 7.15 6.60 -11.81
N PRO A 133 8.15 6.36 -12.69
CA PRO A 133 9.52 6.77 -12.44
C PRO A 133 9.59 8.31 -12.50
N ALA A 134 9.89 8.97 -11.41
CA ALA A 134 9.76 10.43 -11.35
C ALA A 134 11.07 11.16 -11.13
N ALA A 135 12.01 10.58 -10.38
CA ALA A 135 13.21 11.26 -9.96
C ALA A 135 14.36 10.29 -9.64
N ALA A 136 15.52 10.82 -9.29
CA ALA A 136 16.62 10.07 -8.72
C ALA A 136 17.13 10.74 -7.44
N LEU A 137 17.57 9.90 -6.50
CA LEU A 137 18.34 10.31 -5.34
C LEU A 137 19.81 9.94 -5.61
N GLY A 138 20.59 10.90 -6.11
CA GLY A 138 21.90 10.59 -6.70
C GLY A 138 21.72 9.76 -7.98
N SER A 139 22.23 8.53 -8.01
CA SER A 139 22.07 7.58 -9.13
C SER A 139 20.94 6.55 -8.91
N VAL A 140 20.20 6.65 -7.80
CA VAL A 140 19.18 5.66 -7.43
C VAL A 140 17.81 6.14 -7.86
N PRO A 141 17.09 5.40 -8.72
CA PRO A 141 15.74 5.78 -9.16
C PRO A 141 14.75 5.76 -7.99
N VAL A 142 13.84 6.73 -7.97
CA VAL A 142 12.73 6.79 -7.04
C VAL A 142 11.43 7.03 -7.80
N GLY A 143 10.37 6.36 -7.31
CA GLY A 143 9.05 6.45 -7.90
C GLY A 143 8.17 7.50 -7.23
N LEU A 144 7.21 8.02 -7.99
CA LEU A 144 6.10 8.83 -7.51
C LEU A 144 4.82 8.00 -7.60
N GLY A 145 4.16 7.84 -6.46
CA GLY A 145 2.81 7.28 -6.38
C GLY A 145 1.78 8.38 -6.62
N ILE A 146 0.76 8.08 -7.40
CA ILE A 146 -0.37 8.98 -7.66
C ILE A 146 -1.63 8.19 -7.37
N MET A 147 -2.41 8.61 -6.38
CA MET A 147 -3.74 8.07 -6.09
C MET A 147 -4.80 9.02 -6.66
N ALA A 148 -5.87 8.45 -7.21
CA ALA A 148 -7.01 9.20 -7.73
C ALA A 148 -8.31 8.80 -7.02
N TRP A 149 -9.43 9.39 -7.45
CA TRP A 149 -10.78 9.11 -6.96
C TRP A 149 -11.30 7.75 -7.44
N GLU A 150 -12.36 7.26 -6.83
CA GLU A 150 -13.04 6.03 -7.22
C GLU A 150 -13.52 6.08 -8.68
N GLY A 151 -13.08 5.12 -9.49
CA GLY A 151 -13.36 5.07 -10.93
C GLY A 151 -12.50 6.03 -11.77
N GLY A 152 -11.47 6.65 -11.20
CA GLY A 152 -10.53 7.54 -11.87
C GLY A 152 -9.38 6.84 -12.60
N ASP A 153 -9.47 5.53 -12.86
CA ASP A 153 -8.39 4.72 -13.42
C ASP A 153 -7.90 5.24 -14.79
N GLU A 154 -8.81 5.50 -15.72
CA GLU A 154 -8.45 6.01 -17.05
C GLU A 154 -7.84 7.43 -16.98
N ALA A 155 -8.39 8.28 -16.12
CA ALA A 155 -7.85 9.63 -15.92
C ALA A 155 -6.44 9.57 -15.29
N LEU A 156 -6.20 8.61 -14.41
CA LEU A 156 -4.90 8.39 -13.78
C LEU A 156 -3.86 7.89 -14.78
N LEU A 157 -4.24 7.01 -15.70
CA LEU A 157 -3.39 6.55 -16.79
C LEU A 157 -3.05 7.71 -17.74
N GLY A 158 -4.04 8.51 -18.15
CA GLY A 158 -3.81 9.69 -18.98
C GLY A 158 -2.90 10.71 -18.31
N LEU A 159 -3.08 10.95 -17.00
CA LEU A 159 -2.17 11.82 -16.24
C LEU A 159 -0.74 11.28 -16.20
N ALA A 160 -0.56 9.97 -16.07
CA ALA A 160 0.76 9.35 -16.09
C ALA A 160 1.45 9.50 -17.46
N GLU A 161 0.70 9.37 -18.56
CA GLU A 161 1.20 9.63 -19.92
C GLU A 161 1.61 11.09 -20.09
N ASP A 162 0.81 12.03 -19.60
CA ASP A 162 1.13 13.46 -19.66
C ASP A 162 2.37 13.83 -18.84
N LEU A 163 2.62 13.13 -17.74
CA LEU A 163 3.78 13.33 -16.87
C LEU A 163 5.05 12.64 -17.39
N ALA A 164 4.93 11.60 -18.22
CA ALA A 164 6.06 10.80 -18.70
C ALA A 164 7.20 11.63 -19.33
N PRO A 165 6.95 12.70 -20.13
CA PRO A 165 8.02 13.54 -20.69
C PRO A 165 8.85 14.29 -19.63
N PHE A 166 8.32 14.48 -18.43
CA PHE A 166 8.98 15.18 -17.32
C PHE A 166 9.69 14.22 -16.35
N CYS A 167 9.47 12.93 -16.52
CA CYS A 167 10.16 11.90 -15.74
C CYS A 167 11.57 11.70 -16.26
N GLN A 168 12.54 11.56 -15.36
CA GLN A 168 13.92 11.30 -15.76
C GLN A 168 14.04 9.90 -16.37
N SER A 169 14.63 9.80 -17.56
CA SER A 169 15.08 8.53 -18.15
C SER A 169 16.37 8.12 -17.46
N TYR A 170 16.43 6.91 -16.92
CA TYR A 170 17.63 6.30 -16.30
C TYR A 170 18.32 5.36 -17.27
#